data_0417bea9e212cdea830b4a45060e4dd5
#
_entry.id   0417bea9e212cdea830b4a45060e4dd5
#
_cell.length_a   1.000
_cell.length_b   1.000
_cell.length_c   1.000
_cell.angle_alpha   90.00
_cell.angle_beta   90.00
_cell.angle_gamma   90.00
#
_symmetry.space_group_name_H-M   'P 1'
#
loop_
_entity.id
_entity.type
_entity.pdbx_description
1 polymer ?
#
loop_
_entity_poly.entity_id
_entity_poly.type
_entity_poly.pdbx_seq_one_letter_code
_entity_poly.pdbx_strand_id
1 'polypeptide(L)'
;IEKRNIVIPFEMRGFGIEKRRHELYKIVKPSRYIKIYYRTSNIDVYTEGYVETCEISNFEELTNGQISIICPDPYWYSNSETVASYSQIIGGFSFPFPKSDEPFIIGQYNSQNLMTVFNSGDEIGCKIIIEGKSESDVSAVNPAIYNADTDEYMQIQGEVLNGDIITITTKTGNKTVTLEREGVKTNIINRLISGSTWLSLREGENNFYLRASEGLTNLKVKIIHINAYLGV
;
A
#
# COMPACT_ATOMS: atom_id res chain seq x y z
N ILE A 1 -12.72 -1.09 -14.10
CA ILE A 1 -12.03 0.05 -14.73
C ILE A 1 -11.27 -0.49 -15.93
N GLU A 2 -11.35 0.22 -17.08
CA GLU A 2 -10.71 -0.21 -18.33
C GLU A 2 -9.21 0.09 -18.32
N LYS A 3 -8.44 -0.67 -19.10
CA LYS A 3 -7.03 -0.40 -19.36
C LYS A 3 -6.82 1.02 -19.90
N ARG A 4 -5.69 1.62 -19.54
CA ARG A 4 -5.29 2.95 -20.05
C ARG A 4 -4.27 2.80 -21.16
N ASN A 5 -4.39 3.65 -22.20
CA ASN A 5 -3.32 3.84 -23.16
C ASN A 5 -2.66 5.21 -22.90
N ILE A 6 -1.34 5.19 -22.76
CA ILE A 6 -0.51 6.40 -22.59
C ILE A 6 0.30 6.57 -23.87
N VAL A 7 0.10 7.71 -24.56
CA VAL A 7 0.88 8.09 -25.73
C VAL A 7 1.84 9.20 -25.35
N ILE A 8 3.13 8.95 -25.53
CA ILE A 8 4.20 9.90 -25.22
C ILE A 8 4.78 10.37 -26.55
N PRO A 9 4.44 11.59 -27.02
CA PRO A 9 5.09 12.20 -28.15
C PRO A 9 6.49 12.68 -27.76
N PHE A 10 7.45 12.55 -28.66
CA PHE A 10 8.80 13.06 -28.45
C PHE A 10 9.42 13.54 -29.75
N GLU A 11 10.47 14.33 -29.63
CA GLU A 11 11.21 14.87 -30.75
C GLU A 11 12.71 14.63 -30.55
N MET A 12 13.39 14.20 -31.60
CA MET A 12 14.84 14.03 -31.62
C MET A 12 15.46 15.11 -32.54
N ARG A 13 16.43 15.86 -32.01
CA ARG A 13 17.11 16.94 -32.71
C ARG A 13 18.63 16.76 -32.71
N GLY A 14 19.30 17.26 -33.73
CA GLY A 14 20.76 17.38 -33.80
C GLY A 14 21.49 16.14 -34.32
N PHE A 15 22.81 16.20 -34.31
CA PHE A 15 23.67 15.16 -34.88
C PHE A 15 23.49 13.80 -34.18
N GLY A 16 23.59 12.71 -34.97
CA GLY A 16 23.56 11.34 -34.45
C GLY A 16 22.15 10.81 -34.12
N ILE A 17 21.11 11.33 -34.76
CA ILE A 17 19.73 10.89 -34.59
C ILE A 17 19.58 9.38 -34.76
N GLU A 18 20.22 8.77 -35.77
CA GLU A 18 20.14 7.33 -36.01
C GLU A 18 20.67 6.51 -34.84
N LYS A 19 21.77 6.92 -34.23
CA LYS A 19 22.32 6.25 -33.05
C LYS A 19 21.35 6.33 -31.88
N ARG A 20 20.78 7.51 -31.59
CA ARG A 20 19.79 7.70 -30.52
C ARG A 20 18.52 6.89 -30.79
N ARG A 21 18.06 6.81 -32.04
CA ARG A 21 16.94 5.97 -32.43
C ARG A 21 17.20 4.50 -32.13
N HIS A 22 18.39 3.99 -32.47
CA HIS A 22 18.77 2.62 -32.16
C HIS A 22 18.86 2.38 -30.65
N GLU A 23 19.35 3.35 -29.87
CA GLU A 23 19.37 3.26 -28.41
C GLU A 23 17.96 3.24 -27.84
N LEU A 24 17.06 4.09 -28.34
CA LEU A 24 15.65 4.09 -27.91
C LEU A 24 14.97 2.75 -28.20
N TYR A 25 15.14 2.18 -29.40
CA TYR A 25 14.58 0.88 -29.76
C TYR A 25 15.11 -0.29 -28.91
N LYS A 26 16.31 -0.17 -28.32
CA LYS A 26 16.81 -1.16 -27.36
C LYS A 26 16.06 -1.12 -26.03
N ILE A 27 15.59 0.07 -25.63
CA ILE A 27 14.88 0.29 -24.37
C ILE A 27 13.38 0.04 -24.57
N VAL A 28 12.79 0.64 -25.61
CA VAL A 28 11.35 0.65 -25.89
C VAL A 28 11.05 -0.39 -26.97
N LYS A 29 10.99 -1.66 -26.57
CA LYS A 29 10.63 -2.76 -27.48
C LYS A 29 9.16 -3.11 -27.32
N PRO A 30 8.41 -3.40 -28.43
CA PRO A 30 7.05 -3.91 -28.34
C PRO A 30 6.92 -5.09 -27.38
N SER A 31 5.84 -5.14 -26.64
CA SER A 31 5.54 -6.12 -25.59
C SER A 31 6.47 -6.09 -24.36
N ARG A 32 7.43 -5.18 -24.29
CA ARG A 32 8.26 -5.01 -23.11
C ARG A 32 7.47 -4.35 -21.99
N TYR A 33 7.53 -4.96 -20.79
CA TYR A 33 7.00 -4.36 -19.57
C TYR A 33 7.93 -3.22 -19.13
N ILE A 34 7.36 -2.05 -18.86
CA ILE A 34 8.10 -0.86 -18.43
C ILE A 34 7.37 -0.16 -17.29
N LYS A 35 8.13 0.55 -16.48
CA LYS A 35 7.65 1.44 -15.45
C LYS A 35 7.89 2.88 -15.90
N ILE A 36 6.83 3.68 -15.89
CA ILE A 36 6.85 5.07 -16.32
C ILE A 36 6.76 5.94 -15.07
N TYR A 37 7.67 6.88 -14.94
CA TYR A 37 7.65 7.88 -13.87
C TYR A 37 7.24 9.23 -14.44
N TYR A 38 6.28 9.86 -13.78
CA TYR A 38 5.91 11.24 -14.06
C TYR A 38 6.24 12.11 -12.86
N ARG A 39 7.15 13.07 -13.06
CA ARG A 39 7.68 13.93 -12.01
C ARG A 39 7.59 15.39 -12.39
N THR A 40 7.03 16.18 -11.47
CA THR A 40 7.03 17.64 -11.52
C THR A 40 7.49 18.17 -10.16
N SER A 41 7.42 19.48 -9.92
CA SER A 41 7.68 20.05 -8.59
C SER A 41 6.76 19.52 -7.50
N ASN A 42 5.52 19.12 -7.85
CA ASN A 42 4.47 18.79 -6.89
C ASN A 42 3.94 17.34 -7.03
N ILE A 43 4.33 16.65 -8.10
CA ILE A 43 3.84 15.30 -8.43
C ILE A 43 5.04 14.39 -8.62
N ASP A 44 5.06 13.26 -7.93
CA ASP A 44 6.02 12.16 -8.13
C ASP A 44 5.27 10.84 -8.09
N VAL A 45 4.91 10.35 -9.27
CA VAL A 45 4.07 9.16 -9.44
C VAL A 45 4.64 8.24 -10.51
N TYR A 46 4.18 6.99 -10.50
CA TYR A 46 4.50 6.03 -11.53
C TYR A 46 3.28 5.22 -11.96
N THR A 47 3.36 4.68 -13.14
CA THR A 47 2.47 3.62 -13.64
C THR A 47 3.27 2.57 -14.37
N GLU A 48 2.67 1.40 -14.61
CA GLU A 48 3.34 0.26 -15.22
C GLU A 48 2.50 -0.26 -16.39
N GLY A 49 3.18 -0.65 -17.47
CA GLY A 49 2.49 -1.11 -18.66
C GLY A 49 3.40 -1.81 -19.66
N TYR A 50 2.81 -2.18 -20.78
CA TYR A 50 3.49 -2.81 -21.90
C TYR A 50 3.60 -1.85 -23.06
N VAL A 51 4.78 -1.76 -23.66
CA VAL A 51 4.97 -1.00 -24.90
C VAL A 51 4.13 -1.66 -25.99
N GLU A 52 3.21 -0.90 -26.57
CA GLU A 52 2.41 -1.31 -27.71
C GLU A 52 3.15 -1.02 -29.02
N THR A 53 3.49 0.25 -29.24
CA THR A 53 4.21 0.71 -30.43
C THR A 53 5.27 1.75 -30.07
N CYS A 54 6.32 1.83 -30.89
CA CYS A 54 7.28 2.92 -30.90
C CYS A 54 7.45 3.33 -32.36
N GLU A 55 6.77 4.39 -32.75
CA GLU A 55 6.78 4.90 -34.10
C GLU A 55 7.67 6.13 -34.19
N ILE A 56 8.58 6.15 -35.16
CA ILE A 56 9.52 7.24 -35.35
C ILE A 56 9.51 7.57 -36.84
N SER A 57 9.30 8.85 -37.19
CA SER A 57 9.43 9.31 -38.56
C SER A 57 10.85 9.13 -39.07
N ASN A 58 10.99 8.77 -40.34
CA ASN A 58 12.29 8.55 -40.96
C ASN A 58 12.61 9.71 -41.92
N PHE A 59 13.92 9.97 -42.08
CA PHE A 59 14.46 10.81 -43.15
C PHE A 59 14.35 12.34 -43.00
N GLU A 60 14.18 12.86 -41.81
CA GLU A 60 14.20 14.30 -41.56
C GLU A 60 15.31 14.67 -40.57
N GLU A 61 15.85 15.89 -40.69
CA GLU A 61 16.79 16.46 -39.69
C GLU A 61 16.12 16.65 -38.31
N LEU A 62 14.80 16.69 -38.30
CA LEU A 62 13.91 16.75 -37.17
C LEU A 62 13.05 15.49 -37.17
N THR A 63 13.30 14.59 -36.23
CA THR A 63 12.61 13.32 -36.17
C THR A 63 11.58 13.34 -35.06
N ASN A 64 10.31 13.29 -35.43
CA ASN A 64 9.21 13.14 -34.48
C ASN A 64 8.89 11.67 -34.25
N GLY A 65 8.48 11.34 -33.05
CA GLY A 65 8.06 9.99 -32.71
C GLY A 65 7.01 9.97 -31.61
N GLN A 66 6.43 8.81 -31.45
CA GLN A 66 5.51 8.52 -30.36
C GLN A 66 5.72 7.11 -29.81
N ILE A 67 5.54 6.98 -28.52
CA ILE A 67 5.54 5.70 -27.82
C ILE A 67 4.14 5.48 -27.27
N SER A 68 3.49 4.39 -27.66
CA SER A 68 2.20 3.95 -27.12
C SER A 68 2.41 2.85 -26.09
N ILE A 69 1.82 3.01 -24.91
CA ILE A 69 1.98 2.10 -23.79
C ILE A 69 0.61 1.72 -23.25
N ILE A 70 0.31 0.43 -23.20
CA ILE A 70 -0.92 -0.08 -22.60
C ILE A 70 -0.65 -0.42 -21.13
N CYS A 71 -1.33 0.29 -20.24
CA CYS A 71 -1.31 0.06 -18.80
C CYS A 71 -2.56 -0.76 -18.41
N PRO A 72 -2.41 -2.03 -18.01
CA PRO A 72 -3.53 -2.85 -17.57
C PRO A 72 -4.21 -2.28 -16.32
N ASP A 73 -3.41 -1.69 -15.44
CA ASP A 73 -3.87 -0.92 -14.29
C ASP A 73 -3.87 0.58 -14.66
N PRO A 74 -5.04 1.25 -14.66
CA PRO A 74 -5.15 2.62 -15.16
C PRO A 74 -4.66 3.68 -14.17
N TYR A 75 -4.27 3.29 -12.95
CA TYR A 75 -3.86 4.22 -11.92
C TYR A 75 -2.40 4.67 -12.05
N TRP A 76 -2.16 5.89 -11.62
CA TRP A 76 -0.85 6.39 -11.24
C TRP A 76 -0.67 6.19 -9.74
N TYR A 77 0.47 5.68 -9.34
CA TYR A 77 0.80 5.39 -7.94
C TYR A 77 1.85 6.36 -7.42
N SER A 78 1.66 6.86 -6.19
CA SER A 78 2.70 7.60 -5.47
C SER A 78 3.95 6.73 -5.28
N ASN A 79 5.13 7.35 -5.34
CA ASN A 79 6.40 6.66 -5.05
C ASN A 79 6.62 6.40 -3.55
N SER A 80 5.83 7.02 -2.68
CA SER A 80 5.90 6.85 -1.23
C SER A 80 4.75 6.00 -0.71
N GLU A 81 5.07 5.08 0.20
CA GLU A 81 4.08 4.37 0.99
C GLU A 81 3.66 5.22 2.20
N THR A 82 2.37 5.22 2.50
CA THR A 82 1.84 5.80 3.73
C THR A 82 1.59 4.68 4.72
N VAL A 83 2.09 4.84 5.95
CA VAL A 83 1.96 3.85 7.02
C VAL A 83 1.25 4.49 8.20
N ALA A 84 0.10 3.95 8.57
CA ALA A 84 -0.55 4.22 9.84
C ALA A 84 -0.38 3.01 10.77
N SER A 85 -0.05 3.24 12.02
CA SER A 85 0.13 2.16 13.00
C SER A 85 -0.67 2.43 14.26
N TYR A 86 -1.22 1.37 14.82
CA TYR A 86 -1.93 1.37 16.09
C TYR A 86 -1.27 0.40 17.06
N SER A 87 -1.06 0.86 18.29
CA SER A 87 -0.69 0.04 19.44
C SER A 87 -1.42 0.61 20.66
N GLN A 88 -2.00 -0.25 21.48
CA GLN A 88 -2.67 0.18 22.72
C GLN A 88 -1.72 0.75 23.77
N ILE A 89 -0.42 0.44 23.69
CA ILE A 89 0.59 0.91 24.63
C ILE A 89 1.24 2.17 24.09
N ILE A 90 0.97 3.29 24.70
CA ILE A 90 1.72 4.54 24.48
C ILE A 90 2.84 4.55 25.52
N GLY A 91 4.08 4.42 25.07
CA GLY A 91 5.25 4.58 25.94
C GLY A 91 5.28 6.01 26.48
N GLY A 92 5.11 6.18 27.79
CA GLY A 92 5.15 7.50 28.46
C GLY A 92 6.54 7.93 28.89
N PHE A 93 7.62 7.25 28.39
CA PHE A 93 8.95 7.39 28.97
C PHE A 93 10.06 7.44 27.91
N SER A 94 11.01 8.36 28.09
CA SER A 94 12.26 8.42 27.34
C SER A 94 13.43 8.79 28.26
N PHE A 95 14.64 8.28 27.98
CA PHE A 95 15.86 8.68 28.68
C PHE A 95 16.34 10.07 28.23
N PRO A 96 16.95 10.90 29.14
CA PRO A 96 17.30 10.65 30.54
C PRO A 96 16.14 10.87 31.52
N PHE A 97 16.19 10.17 32.67
CA PHE A 97 15.21 10.30 33.76
C PHE A 97 15.11 11.74 34.25
N PRO A 98 13.93 12.36 34.29
CA PRO A 98 13.75 13.58 35.08
C PRO A 98 13.91 13.21 36.55
N LYS A 99 14.76 13.94 37.27
CA LYS A 99 14.83 13.88 38.72
C LYS A 99 13.61 14.59 39.31
N SER A 100 12.50 13.89 39.47
CA SER A 100 11.32 14.41 40.17
C SER A 100 10.87 13.37 41.19
N ASP A 101 10.45 13.83 42.37
CA ASP A 101 9.86 13.00 43.42
C ASP A 101 8.41 12.59 43.11
N GLU A 102 7.90 12.96 41.92
CA GLU A 102 6.56 12.56 41.50
C GLU A 102 6.59 11.19 40.79
N PRO A 103 5.56 10.36 40.98
CA PRO A 103 5.44 9.10 40.26
C PRO A 103 5.35 9.33 38.79
N PHE A 104 6.27 8.76 38.01
CA PHE A 104 6.26 8.88 36.56
C PHE A 104 5.50 7.72 35.91
N ILE A 105 4.80 8.03 34.84
CA ILE A 105 4.01 7.07 34.08
C ILE A 105 4.93 6.42 33.06
N ILE A 106 5.18 5.11 33.20
CA ILE A 106 6.03 4.32 32.28
C ILE A 106 5.31 4.11 30.93
N GLY A 107 3.98 4.07 30.94
CA GLY A 107 3.14 3.93 29.76
C GLY A 107 1.67 4.09 30.12
N GLN A 108 0.87 4.45 29.13
CA GLN A 108 -0.58 4.52 29.27
C GLN A 108 -1.22 3.62 28.20
N TYR A 109 -2.33 2.98 28.58
CA TYR A 109 -3.18 2.34 27.59
C TYR A 109 -3.96 3.41 26.81
N ASN A 110 -3.87 3.36 25.50
CA ASN A 110 -4.73 4.17 24.65
C ASN A 110 -6.15 3.62 24.73
N SER A 111 -7.04 4.33 25.40
CA SER A 111 -8.47 3.95 25.49
C SER A 111 -9.23 4.21 24.18
N GLN A 112 -8.65 4.96 23.26
CA GLN A 112 -9.22 5.20 21.94
C GLN A 112 -8.63 4.17 20.97
N ASN A 113 -9.39 3.10 20.68
CA ASN A 113 -9.03 2.07 19.71
C ASN A 113 -9.11 2.57 18.26
N LEU A 114 -9.03 3.87 18.04
CA LEU A 114 -9.22 4.50 16.73
C LEU A 114 -7.89 4.82 16.09
N MET A 115 -7.73 4.40 14.84
CA MET A 115 -6.60 4.71 13.97
C MET A 115 -7.11 5.44 12.73
N THR A 116 -6.65 6.65 12.50
CA THR A 116 -6.98 7.43 11.30
C THR A 116 -5.91 7.24 10.24
N VAL A 117 -6.36 6.90 9.02
CA VAL A 117 -5.52 6.74 7.82
C VAL A 117 -5.97 7.77 6.81
N PHE A 118 -5.05 8.63 6.35
CA PHE A 118 -5.34 9.62 5.32
C PHE A 118 -4.92 9.11 3.94
N ASN A 119 -5.86 9.07 3.00
CA ASN A 119 -5.62 8.76 1.59
C ASN A 119 -5.86 10.03 0.75
N SER A 120 -4.84 10.53 0.08
CA SER A 120 -4.94 11.72 -0.79
C SER A 120 -5.31 11.39 -2.24
N GLY A 121 -5.49 10.11 -2.56
CA GLY A 121 -5.82 9.63 -3.89
C GLY A 121 -7.25 9.08 -3.99
N ASP A 122 -7.54 8.45 -5.11
CA ASP A 122 -8.78 7.74 -5.34
C ASP A 122 -8.95 6.55 -4.38
N GLU A 123 -10.15 5.99 -4.31
CA GLU A 123 -10.44 4.83 -3.48
C GLU A 123 -9.57 3.63 -3.87
N ILE A 124 -8.85 3.07 -2.90
CA ILE A 124 -7.90 1.97 -3.11
C ILE A 124 -7.91 0.96 -1.98
N GLY A 125 -7.56 -0.29 -2.31
CA GLY A 125 -7.26 -1.31 -1.30
C GLY A 125 -5.93 -1.04 -0.61
N CYS A 126 -5.78 -1.60 0.59
CA CYS A 126 -4.60 -1.44 1.44
C CYS A 126 -3.98 -2.79 1.84
N LYS A 127 -2.85 -2.72 2.50
CA LYS A 127 -2.22 -3.84 3.19
C LYS A 127 -2.39 -3.64 4.69
N ILE A 128 -3.04 -4.57 5.36
CA ILE A 128 -3.24 -4.58 6.80
C ILE A 128 -2.33 -5.64 7.39
N ILE A 129 -1.53 -5.28 8.38
CA ILE A 129 -0.63 -6.19 9.08
C ILE A 129 -1.09 -6.22 10.54
N ILE A 130 -1.44 -7.40 11.04
CA ILE A 130 -1.79 -7.66 12.43
C ILE A 130 -0.67 -8.50 13.02
N GLU A 131 0.06 -7.94 13.97
CA GLU A 131 1.19 -8.57 14.66
C GLU A 131 0.74 -8.99 16.08
N GLY A 132 0.91 -10.26 16.43
CA GLY A 132 0.80 -10.73 17.79
C GLY A 132 2.02 -10.27 18.60
N LYS A 133 1.79 -9.46 19.61
CA LYS A 133 2.84 -8.95 20.48
C LYS A 133 2.37 -9.05 21.94
N SER A 134 2.82 -10.07 22.63
CA SER A 134 2.52 -10.27 24.04
C SER A 134 3.82 -10.40 24.83
N GLU A 135 3.88 -9.75 25.96
CA GLU A 135 4.95 -9.97 26.96
C GLU A 135 4.65 -11.20 27.82
N SER A 136 3.43 -11.71 27.76
CA SER A 136 2.96 -12.95 28.40
C SER A 136 2.43 -13.87 27.29
N ASP A 137 2.49 -15.19 27.48
CA ASP A 137 2.04 -16.21 26.49
C ASP A 137 0.53 -16.18 26.20
N VAL A 138 -0.11 -15.02 26.34
CA VAL A 138 -1.54 -14.84 26.08
C VAL A 138 -1.75 -14.50 24.61
N SER A 139 -2.51 -15.32 23.92
CA SER A 139 -2.93 -15.10 22.53
C SER A 139 -4.03 -14.05 22.43
N ALA A 140 -4.16 -13.46 21.24
CA ALA A 140 -5.37 -12.73 20.86
C ALA A 140 -6.29 -13.66 20.06
N VAL A 141 -7.59 -13.60 20.33
CA VAL A 141 -8.56 -14.49 19.71
C VAL A 141 -9.50 -13.72 18.79
N ASN A 142 -9.69 -14.23 17.59
CA ASN A 142 -10.60 -13.68 16.55
C ASN A 142 -10.39 -12.18 16.30
N PRO A 143 -9.20 -11.75 15.88
CA PRO A 143 -8.94 -10.35 15.60
C PRO A 143 -9.82 -9.84 14.48
N ALA A 144 -10.32 -8.63 14.63
CA ALA A 144 -11.16 -7.96 13.65
C ALA A 144 -10.75 -6.49 13.51
N ILE A 145 -10.76 -6.00 12.28
CA ILE A 145 -10.60 -4.59 11.96
C ILE A 145 -11.89 -4.06 11.36
N TYR A 146 -12.37 -2.95 11.87
CA TYR A 146 -13.59 -2.27 11.48
C TYR A 146 -13.28 -0.91 10.90
N ASN A 147 -13.97 -0.54 9.84
CA ASN A 147 -14.05 0.84 9.38
C ASN A 147 -15.18 1.53 10.17
N ALA A 148 -14.84 2.55 10.96
CA ALA A 148 -15.79 3.28 11.80
C ALA A 148 -16.78 4.13 10.99
N ASP A 149 -16.42 4.48 9.75
CA ASP A 149 -17.22 5.36 8.91
C ASP A 149 -18.27 4.58 8.09
N THR A 150 -18.05 3.27 7.86
CA THR A 150 -18.92 2.43 7.01
C THR A 150 -19.51 1.21 7.73
N ASP A 151 -19.07 0.93 8.95
CA ASP A 151 -19.37 -0.29 9.71
C ASP A 151 -18.93 -1.61 9.03
N GLU A 152 -18.18 -1.51 7.93
CA GLU A 152 -17.57 -2.66 7.27
C GLU A 152 -16.43 -3.22 8.11
N TYR A 153 -16.22 -4.53 8.03
CA TYR A 153 -15.20 -5.18 8.83
C TYR A 153 -14.57 -6.37 8.14
N MET A 154 -13.37 -6.73 8.58
CA MET A 154 -12.70 -8.00 8.30
C MET A 154 -12.36 -8.67 9.63
N GLN A 155 -12.86 -9.88 9.83
CA GLN A 155 -12.58 -10.68 11.02
C GLN A 155 -11.99 -12.03 10.65
N ILE A 156 -10.92 -12.42 11.35
CA ILE A 156 -10.23 -13.68 11.14
C ILE A 156 -10.51 -14.59 12.31
N GLN A 157 -11.00 -15.78 12.02
CA GLN A 157 -11.24 -16.81 13.05
C GLN A 157 -9.95 -17.48 13.43
N GLY A 158 -9.69 -17.56 14.74
CA GLY A 158 -8.58 -18.28 15.35
C GLY A 158 -7.72 -17.42 16.25
N GLU A 159 -6.63 -18.02 16.71
CA GLU A 159 -5.68 -17.40 17.63
C GLU A 159 -4.50 -16.80 16.90
N VAL A 160 -4.04 -15.66 17.44
CA VAL A 160 -2.81 -14.97 17.05
C VAL A 160 -1.86 -15.03 18.24
N LEU A 161 -0.79 -15.78 18.08
CA LEU A 161 0.23 -15.97 19.10
C LEU A 161 1.26 -14.84 19.06
N ASN A 162 2.08 -14.76 20.11
CA ASN A 162 3.22 -13.86 20.11
C ASN A 162 4.18 -14.20 18.96
N GLY A 163 4.54 -13.20 18.17
CA GLY A 163 5.39 -13.35 16.98
C GLY A 163 4.67 -13.74 15.70
N ASP A 164 3.37 -14.03 15.74
CA ASP A 164 2.57 -14.24 14.53
C ASP A 164 2.39 -12.94 13.77
N ILE A 165 2.39 -13.02 12.44
CA ILE A 165 2.11 -11.91 11.55
C ILE A 165 1.01 -12.31 10.57
N ILE A 166 -0.15 -11.69 10.70
CA ILE A 166 -1.22 -11.80 9.70
C ILE A 166 -1.09 -10.65 8.73
N THR A 167 -1.01 -10.95 7.45
CA THR A 167 -1.01 -9.96 6.37
C THR A 167 -2.26 -10.12 5.52
N ILE A 168 -3.07 -9.07 5.45
CA ILE A 168 -4.25 -8.96 4.62
C ILE A 168 -3.95 -7.96 3.50
N THR A 169 -4.14 -8.36 2.25
CA THR A 169 -4.07 -7.46 1.10
C THR A 169 -5.45 -7.33 0.51
N THR A 170 -5.97 -6.11 0.44
CA THR A 170 -7.35 -5.86 -0.04
C THR A 170 -7.38 -5.27 -1.46
N LYS A 171 -6.20 -5.04 -2.07
CA LYS A 171 -6.09 -4.49 -3.43
C LYS A 171 -6.85 -5.37 -4.43
N THR A 172 -7.66 -4.74 -5.28
CA THR A 172 -8.39 -5.39 -6.36
C THR A 172 -7.43 -6.20 -7.25
N GLY A 173 -7.80 -7.43 -7.56
CA GLY A 173 -6.96 -8.37 -8.32
C GLY A 173 -5.86 -9.08 -7.50
N ASN A 174 -5.64 -8.68 -6.23
CA ASN A 174 -4.64 -9.30 -5.37
C ASN A 174 -5.14 -9.40 -3.91
N LYS A 175 -6.32 -9.99 -3.73
CA LYS A 175 -6.91 -10.18 -2.39
C LYS A 175 -6.33 -11.43 -1.75
N THR A 176 -5.62 -11.27 -0.62
CA THR A 176 -4.95 -12.37 0.09
C THR A 176 -5.04 -12.18 1.60
N VAL A 177 -5.05 -13.30 2.32
CA VAL A 177 -4.90 -13.34 3.79
C VAL A 177 -3.88 -14.41 4.12
N THR A 178 -2.79 -14.03 4.72
CA THR A 178 -1.69 -14.96 5.06
C THR A 178 -1.31 -14.81 6.54
N LEU A 179 -0.98 -15.94 7.16
CA LEU A 179 -0.37 -16.01 8.49
C LEU A 179 1.07 -16.46 8.33
N GLU A 180 1.97 -15.73 8.91
CA GLU A 180 3.36 -16.12 9.12
C GLU A 180 3.55 -16.47 10.60
N ARG A 181 3.90 -17.73 10.87
CA ARG A 181 4.18 -18.30 12.19
C ARG A 181 5.49 -19.04 12.12
N GLU A 182 6.43 -18.71 13.00
CA GLU A 182 7.77 -19.34 13.05
C GLU A 182 8.49 -19.35 11.69
N GLY A 183 8.32 -18.26 10.91
CA GLY A 183 8.91 -18.12 9.57
C GLY A 183 8.18 -18.90 8.45
N VAL A 184 7.12 -19.65 8.78
CA VAL A 184 6.30 -20.36 7.79
C VAL A 184 5.08 -19.53 7.41
N LYS A 185 4.94 -19.23 6.12
CA LYS A 185 3.83 -18.45 5.58
C LYS A 185 2.73 -19.36 5.02
N THR A 186 1.53 -19.23 5.55
CA THR A 186 0.36 -20.02 5.20
C THR A 186 -0.78 -19.12 4.71
N ASN A 187 -1.49 -19.54 3.66
CA ASN A 187 -2.71 -18.86 3.24
C ASN A 187 -3.87 -19.26 4.17
N ILE A 188 -4.50 -18.26 4.79
CA ILE A 188 -5.60 -18.44 5.73
C ILE A 188 -6.87 -17.70 5.32
N ILE A 189 -7.06 -17.43 4.03
CA ILE A 189 -8.23 -16.71 3.53
C ILE A 189 -9.56 -17.38 3.92
N ASN A 190 -9.55 -18.71 4.09
CA ASN A 190 -10.68 -19.50 4.54
C ASN A 190 -11.06 -19.27 6.02
N ARG A 191 -10.22 -18.57 6.79
CA ARG A 191 -10.52 -18.15 8.17
C ARG A 191 -11.22 -16.80 8.27
N LEU A 192 -11.44 -16.11 7.13
CA LEU A 192 -12.32 -14.94 7.13
C LEU A 192 -13.75 -15.37 7.47
N ILE A 193 -14.34 -14.70 8.45
CA ILE A 193 -15.71 -14.98 8.89
C ILE A 193 -16.69 -14.50 7.81
N SER A 194 -17.78 -15.23 7.64
CA SER A 194 -18.89 -14.84 6.76
C SER A 194 -19.41 -13.45 7.16
N GLY A 195 -19.61 -12.58 6.17
CA GLY A 195 -19.95 -11.18 6.39
C GLY A 195 -18.76 -10.23 6.42
N SER A 196 -17.52 -10.73 6.38
CA SER A 196 -16.34 -9.88 6.20
C SER A 196 -16.35 -9.22 4.82
N THR A 197 -16.09 -7.90 4.79
CA THR A 197 -16.00 -7.08 3.58
C THR A 197 -14.56 -6.67 3.36
N TRP A 198 -14.08 -6.73 2.11
CA TRP A 198 -12.74 -6.27 1.78
C TRP A 198 -12.65 -4.75 1.93
N LEU A 199 -11.97 -4.30 2.99
CA LEU A 199 -11.86 -2.90 3.33
C LEU A 199 -11.08 -2.13 2.26
N SER A 200 -11.53 -0.91 1.95
CA SER A 200 -10.86 0.06 1.09
C SER A 200 -10.61 1.36 1.85
N LEU A 201 -9.71 2.17 1.31
CA LEU A 201 -9.45 3.52 1.77
C LEU A 201 -10.09 4.48 0.78
N ARG A 202 -11.10 5.23 1.21
CA ARG A 202 -11.70 6.33 0.44
C ARG A 202 -10.79 7.54 0.47
N GLU A 203 -10.99 8.47 -0.45
CA GLU A 203 -10.32 9.77 -0.41
C GLU A 203 -10.60 10.48 0.93
N GLY A 204 -9.56 11.07 1.53
CA GLY A 204 -9.63 11.76 2.81
C GLY A 204 -9.30 10.87 4.01
N GLU A 205 -9.91 11.17 5.13
CA GLU A 205 -9.72 10.46 6.39
C GLU A 205 -10.54 9.17 6.42
N ASN A 206 -9.92 8.09 6.88
CA ASN A 206 -10.54 6.78 7.08
C ASN A 206 -10.25 6.33 8.50
N ASN A 207 -11.28 6.07 9.26
CA ASN A 207 -11.19 5.74 10.67
C ASN A 207 -11.39 4.25 10.90
N PHE A 208 -10.39 3.59 11.48
CA PHE A 208 -10.42 2.17 11.78
C PHE A 208 -10.27 1.92 13.27
N TYR A 209 -10.92 0.88 13.75
CA TYR A 209 -10.72 0.38 15.10
C TYR A 209 -10.58 -1.14 15.10
N LEU A 210 -9.87 -1.62 16.14
CA LEU A 210 -9.64 -3.04 16.33
C LEU A 210 -10.59 -3.62 17.37
N ARG A 211 -10.95 -4.88 17.15
CA ARG A 211 -11.59 -5.75 18.13
C ARG A 211 -10.90 -7.11 18.14
N ALA A 212 -11.01 -7.79 19.26
CA ALA A 212 -10.71 -9.20 19.41
C ALA A 212 -11.69 -9.77 20.43
N SER A 213 -11.99 -11.06 20.35
CA SER A 213 -12.80 -11.72 21.39
C SER A 213 -12.07 -11.72 22.73
N GLU A 214 -10.74 -11.89 22.70
CA GLU A 214 -9.84 -11.84 23.85
C GLU A 214 -8.48 -11.30 23.43
N GLY A 215 -7.70 -10.74 24.36
CA GLY A 215 -6.31 -10.37 24.15
C GLY A 215 -6.07 -9.21 23.16
N LEU A 216 -7.01 -8.26 23.03
CA LEU A 216 -6.86 -7.11 22.14
C LEU A 216 -5.58 -6.31 22.39
N THR A 217 -5.14 -6.20 23.65
CA THR A 217 -3.90 -5.52 24.07
C THR A 217 -2.64 -6.16 23.51
N ASN A 218 -2.73 -7.43 23.11
CA ASN A 218 -1.61 -8.22 22.58
C ASN A 218 -1.46 -8.07 21.05
N LEU A 219 -2.22 -7.18 20.44
CA LEU A 219 -2.17 -6.94 19.02
C LEU A 219 -1.56 -5.57 18.70
N LYS A 220 -0.75 -5.56 17.66
CA LYS A 220 -0.32 -4.35 16.98
C LYS A 220 -0.79 -4.40 15.55
N VAL A 221 -1.33 -3.30 15.04
CA VAL A 221 -1.81 -3.22 13.66
C VAL A 221 -1.15 -2.10 12.91
N LYS A 222 -0.87 -2.36 11.65
CA LYS A 222 -0.40 -1.36 10.69
C LYS A 222 -1.27 -1.43 9.45
N ILE A 223 -1.65 -0.28 8.93
CA ILE A 223 -2.25 -0.14 7.60
C ILE A 223 -1.24 0.57 6.71
N ILE A 224 -0.93 -0.04 5.59
CA ILE A 224 0.01 0.46 4.60
C ILE A 224 -0.73 0.61 3.28
N HIS A 225 -0.60 1.77 2.64
CA HIS A 225 -1.15 2.00 1.31
C HIS A 225 -0.25 2.91 0.49
N ILE A 226 -0.48 2.90 -0.81
CA ILE A 226 0.13 3.81 -1.78
C ILE A 226 -1.02 4.57 -2.41
N ASN A 227 -0.97 5.89 -2.39
CA ASN A 227 -2.00 6.70 -3.02
C ASN A 227 -2.06 6.40 -4.52
N ALA A 228 -3.26 6.27 -5.06
CA ALA A 228 -3.52 6.01 -6.46
C ALA A 228 -4.37 7.12 -7.06
N TYR A 229 -4.09 7.51 -8.30
CA TYR A 229 -4.75 8.61 -8.99
C TYR A 229 -5.16 8.17 -10.39
N LEU A 230 -6.41 8.42 -10.76
CA LEU A 230 -6.87 8.21 -12.14
C LEU A 230 -6.35 9.28 -13.10
N GLY A 231 -5.96 10.45 -12.60
CA GLY A 231 -5.39 11.55 -13.37
C GLY A 231 -4.22 12.22 -12.64
N VAL A 232 -3.28 12.79 -13.39
CA VAL A 232 -2.12 13.55 -12.89
C VAL A 232 -1.85 14.73 -13.80
#